data_e95457e92adccef33823ce07b9f990a0
#
_entry.id   e95457e92adccef33823ce07b9f990a0
#
_cell.length_a   1.000
_cell.length_b   1.000
_cell.length_c   1.000
_cell.angle_alpha   90.00
_cell.angle_beta   90.00
_cell.angle_gamma   90.00
#
_symmetry.space_group_name_H-M   'P 1'
#
loop_
_entity.id
_entity.type
_entity.pdbx_description
1 polymer ?
#
loop_
_entity_poly.entity_id
_entity_poly.type
_entity_poly.pdbx_seq_one_letter_code
_entity_poly.pdbx_strand_id
1 'polypeptide(L)'
;YEVDLQYASNDVSTQVSQLENQVANGCDLLVVASIDGSSLGEPLKQAKEAGIPVISYDRLLMNSDAVTYYATFDNYKVGQKQGEYLVDALDLDNQDGPFNIELFTGDPGDNNCNFFFGGAMDVLQKYIDEGKLVVKSGQTEFEQVATANWDSAKAQDRMDTIIAGNYSDG
;
A
#
# COMPACT_ATOMS: atom_id res chain seq x y z
N TYR A 1 9.55 -27.03 14.97
CA TYR A 1 8.66 -25.89 15.20
C TYR A 1 7.23 -26.31 14.85
N GLU A 2 6.25 -25.89 15.64
CA GLU A 2 4.83 -26.00 15.33
C GLU A 2 4.34 -24.62 14.86
N VAL A 3 3.52 -24.58 13.81
CA VAL A 3 3.02 -23.34 13.22
C VAL A 3 1.49 -23.37 13.25
N ASP A 4 0.89 -22.39 13.93
CA ASP A 4 -0.54 -22.10 13.87
C ASP A 4 -0.77 -20.97 12.85
N LEU A 5 -1.21 -21.35 11.64
CA LEU A 5 -1.48 -20.40 10.57
C LEU A 5 -2.99 -20.08 10.50
N GLN A 6 -3.33 -18.81 10.68
CA GLN A 6 -4.70 -18.35 10.67
C GLN A 6 -4.92 -17.27 9.59
N TYR A 7 -6.13 -17.27 9.02
CA TYR A 7 -6.55 -16.28 8.01
C TYR A 7 -7.77 -15.52 8.51
N ALA A 8 -7.69 -14.19 8.47
CA ALA A 8 -8.78 -13.33 8.90
C ALA A 8 -9.74 -12.94 7.75
N SER A 9 -9.51 -13.42 6.53
CA SER A 9 -10.38 -13.19 5.36
C SER A 9 -10.73 -11.71 5.13
N ASN A 10 -9.76 -10.84 5.30
CA ASN A 10 -9.89 -9.38 5.18
C ASN A 10 -10.84 -8.73 6.22
N ASP A 11 -11.08 -9.40 7.35
CA ASP A 11 -11.84 -8.88 8.49
C ASP A 11 -10.92 -8.54 9.66
N VAL A 12 -10.80 -7.24 9.98
CA VAL A 12 -9.91 -6.73 11.02
C VAL A 12 -10.30 -7.25 12.40
N SER A 13 -11.60 -7.35 12.70
CA SER A 13 -12.06 -7.83 14.00
C SER A 13 -11.73 -9.30 14.26
N THR A 14 -11.80 -10.09 13.20
CA THR A 14 -11.35 -11.49 13.22
C THR A 14 -9.84 -11.56 13.45
N GLN A 15 -9.02 -10.72 12.79
CA GLN A 15 -7.58 -10.69 12.99
C GLN A 15 -7.19 -10.30 14.42
N VAL A 16 -7.86 -9.29 15.01
CA VAL A 16 -7.68 -8.92 16.42
C VAL A 16 -7.91 -10.12 17.32
N SER A 17 -9.08 -10.78 17.20
CA SER A 17 -9.43 -11.94 18.02
C SER A 17 -8.47 -13.12 17.86
N GLN A 18 -7.97 -13.37 16.66
CA GLN A 18 -6.98 -14.40 16.40
C GLN A 18 -5.66 -14.11 17.13
N LEU A 19 -5.17 -12.87 17.07
CA LEU A 19 -3.96 -12.47 17.76
C LEU A 19 -4.09 -12.55 19.28
N GLU A 20 -5.21 -12.07 19.84
CA GLU A 20 -5.50 -12.20 21.28
C GLU A 20 -5.48 -13.66 21.72
N ASN A 21 -6.10 -14.55 20.94
CA ASN A 21 -6.10 -15.98 21.23
C ASN A 21 -4.68 -16.60 21.17
N GLN A 22 -3.88 -16.24 20.16
CA GLN A 22 -2.50 -16.73 20.04
C GLN A 22 -1.62 -16.26 21.22
N VAL A 23 -1.76 -15.00 21.63
CA VAL A 23 -1.08 -14.47 22.82
C VAL A 23 -1.53 -15.21 24.08
N ALA A 24 -2.85 -15.39 24.29
CA ALA A 24 -3.39 -16.09 25.44
C ALA A 24 -2.96 -17.56 25.51
N ASN A 25 -2.78 -18.22 24.38
CA ASN A 25 -2.29 -19.58 24.27
C ASN A 25 -0.77 -19.70 24.47
N GLY A 26 -0.06 -18.59 24.62
CA GLY A 26 1.38 -18.56 24.93
C GLY A 26 2.26 -18.96 23.76
N CYS A 27 2.01 -18.42 22.57
CA CYS A 27 2.90 -18.62 21.43
C CYS A 27 4.28 -18.01 21.69
N ASP A 28 5.32 -18.63 21.13
CA ASP A 28 6.73 -18.18 21.30
C ASP A 28 7.10 -16.99 20.37
N LEU A 29 6.34 -16.81 19.29
CA LEU A 29 6.60 -15.79 18.26
C LEU A 29 5.31 -15.49 17.50
N LEU A 30 5.05 -14.23 17.21
CA LEU A 30 4.01 -13.79 16.29
C LEU A 30 4.64 -13.31 14.97
N VAL A 31 4.10 -13.79 13.83
CA VAL A 31 4.39 -13.24 12.50
C VAL A 31 3.07 -12.70 11.96
N VAL A 32 2.98 -11.39 11.80
CA VAL A 32 1.72 -10.72 11.51
C VAL A 32 1.79 -10.02 10.16
N ALA A 33 0.97 -10.51 9.20
CA ALA A 33 0.64 -9.80 7.97
C ALA A 33 -0.68 -9.04 8.21
N SER A 34 -0.62 -7.78 8.57
CA SER A 34 -1.80 -7.01 8.98
C SER A 34 -2.72 -6.65 7.81
N ILE A 35 -4.01 -6.70 8.05
CA ILE A 35 -5.03 -6.16 7.13
C ILE A 35 -4.94 -4.62 7.17
N ASP A 36 -4.99 -4.06 8.37
CA ASP A 36 -4.78 -2.64 8.67
C ASP A 36 -3.70 -2.51 9.76
N GLY A 37 -2.59 -1.86 9.42
CA GLY A 37 -1.43 -1.75 10.31
C GLY A 37 -1.70 -0.97 11.59
N SER A 38 -2.71 -0.11 11.63
CA SER A 38 -3.03 0.75 12.77
C SER A 38 -4.07 0.17 13.73
N SER A 39 -4.76 -0.92 13.35
CA SER A 39 -5.90 -1.46 14.09
C SER A 39 -5.56 -2.53 15.13
N LEU A 40 -4.30 -2.96 15.22
CA LEU A 40 -3.87 -4.11 16.02
C LEU A 40 -3.20 -3.72 17.36
N GLY A 41 -3.38 -2.46 17.82
CA GLY A 41 -2.65 -1.92 18.96
C GLY A 41 -2.81 -2.73 20.26
N GLU A 42 -4.05 -3.18 20.60
CA GLU A 42 -4.30 -3.89 21.85
C GLU A 42 -3.66 -5.29 21.89
N PRO A 43 -3.87 -6.19 20.89
CA PRO A 43 -3.20 -7.50 20.92
C PRO A 43 -1.67 -7.39 20.83
N LEU A 44 -1.13 -6.38 20.14
CA LEU A 44 0.31 -6.13 20.09
C LEU A 44 0.87 -5.71 21.47
N LYS A 45 0.12 -4.88 22.21
CA LYS A 45 0.48 -4.51 23.58
C LYS A 45 0.49 -5.74 24.49
N GLN A 46 -0.51 -6.60 24.41
CA GLN A 46 -0.59 -7.85 25.17
C GLN A 46 0.60 -8.77 24.83
N ALA A 47 0.96 -8.90 23.56
CA ALA A 47 2.14 -9.68 23.13
C ALA A 47 3.43 -9.13 23.76
N LYS A 48 3.61 -7.80 23.75
CA LYS A 48 4.75 -7.15 24.39
C LYS A 48 4.81 -7.41 25.90
N GLU A 49 3.68 -7.26 26.60
CA GLU A 49 3.58 -7.51 28.04
C GLU A 49 3.87 -8.98 28.39
N ALA A 50 3.51 -9.90 27.51
CA ALA A 50 3.82 -11.32 27.63
C ALA A 50 5.26 -11.68 27.20
N GLY A 51 6.05 -10.73 26.70
CA GLY A 51 7.41 -10.95 26.22
C GLY A 51 7.49 -11.73 24.90
N ILE A 52 6.39 -11.80 24.14
CA ILE A 52 6.33 -12.48 22.84
C ILE A 52 6.88 -11.56 21.75
N PRO A 53 7.95 -11.95 21.05
CA PRO A 53 8.48 -11.17 19.93
C PRO A 53 7.48 -11.13 18.77
N VAL A 54 7.45 -9.99 18.06
CA VAL A 54 6.54 -9.75 16.93
C VAL A 54 7.34 -9.41 15.69
N ILE A 55 7.09 -10.16 14.62
CA ILE A 55 7.57 -9.83 13.26
C ILE A 55 6.40 -9.21 12.50
N SER A 56 6.56 -7.95 12.09
CA SER A 56 5.69 -7.33 11.10
C SER A 56 6.09 -7.85 9.73
N TYR A 57 5.19 -8.52 9.02
CA TYR A 57 5.44 -9.11 7.72
C TYR A 57 4.68 -8.37 6.62
N ASP A 58 5.39 -7.99 5.55
CA ASP A 58 4.88 -7.25 4.42
C ASP A 58 4.41 -5.82 4.80
N ARG A 59 3.31 -5.67 5.52
CA ARG A 59 2.77 -4.38 5.96
C ARG A 59 3.29 -4.02 7.34
N LEU A 60 3.70 -2.76 7.53
CA LEU A 60 4.18 -2.28 8.81
C LEU A 60 3.03 -2.18 9.83
N LEU A 61 3.24 -2.79 10.99
CA LEU A 61 2.39 -2.58 12.16
C LEU A 61 2.67 -1.20 12.75
N MET A 62 1.67 -0.32 12.69
CA MET A 62 1.76 1.09 13.04
C MET A 62 1.39 1.33 14.50
N ASN A 63 1.84 2.47 15.04
CA ASN A 63 1.45 2.96 16.36
C ASN A 63 1.72 1.98 17.52
N SER A 64 2.71 1.09 17.37
CA SER A 64 3.06 0.08 18.36
C SER A 64 4.58 -0.03 18.49
N ASP A 65 5.05 -0.14 19.72
CA ASP A 65 6.45 -0.42 20.07
C ASP A 65 6.70 -1.90 20.38
N ALA A 66 5.74 -2.77 20.03
CA ALA A 66 5.85 -4.22 20.20
C ALA A 66 6.61 -4.91 19.06
N VAL A 67 6.78 -4.25 17.90
CA VAL A 67 7.42 -4.83 16.73
C VAL A 67 8.90 -5.03 16.99
N THR A 68 9.35 -6.29 16.91
CA THR A 68 10.74 -6.66 17.09
C THR A 68 11.53 -6.64 15.78
N TYR A 69 10.89 -7.11 14.70
CA TYR A 69 11.46 -7.15 13.35
C TYR A 69 10.41 -6.78 12.31
N TYR A 70 10.87 -6.19 11.22
CA TYR A 70 10.05 -5.89 10.06
C TYR A 70 10.66 -6.56 8.82
N ALA A 71 9.89 -7.44 8.18
CA ALA A 71 10.29 -8.16 6.98
C ALA A 71 9.46 -7.66 5.80
N THR A 72 10.07 -6.89 4.91
CA THR A 72 9.42 -6.27 3.75
C THR A 72 10.43 -5.98 2.65
N PHE A 73 9.97 -5.36 1.57
CA PHE A 73 10.81 -4.80 0.51
C PHE A 73 11.14 -3.33 0.77
N ASP A 74 12.06 -2.77 -0.01
CA ASP A 74 12.22 -1.32 -0.13
C ASP A 74 11.09 -0.78 -1.03
N ASN A 75 9.93 -0.53 -0.40
CA ASN A 75 8.70 -0.14 -1.10
C ASN A 75 8.82 1.22 -1.81
N TYR A 76 9.64 2.12 -1.27
CA TYR A 76 9.93 3.38 -1.95
C TYR A 76 10.72 3.15 -3.23
N LYS A 77 11.74 2.28 -3.18
CA LYS A 77 12.53 1.89 -4.35
C LYS A 77 11.67 1.18 -5.41
N VAL A 78 10.69 0.38 -4.98
CA VAL A 78 9.71 -0.22 -5.90
C VAL A 78 8.93 0.88 -6.62
N GLY A 79 8.42 1.89 -5.92
CA GLY A 79 7.75 3.04 -6.51
C GLY A 79 8.64 3.78 -7.51
N GLN A 80 9.90 4.06 -7.15
CA GLN A 80 10.85 4.66 -8.09
C GLN A 80 11.01 3.81 -9.36
N LYS A 81 11.12 2.49 -9.22
CA LYS A 81 11.25 1.58 -10.37
C LYS A 81 10.01 1.58 -11.27
N GLN A 82 8.82 1.75 -10.71
CA GLN A 82 7.59 1.91 -11.50
C GLN A 82 7.63 3.21 -12.33
N GLY A 83 8.03 4.33 -11.70
CA GLY A 83 8.21 5.60 -12.39
C GLY A 83 9.30 5.55 -13.46
N GLU A 84 10.49 5.02 -13.13
CA GLU A 84 11.61 4.86 -14.07
C GLU A 84 11.19 4.02 -15.29
N TYR A 85 10.44 2.92 -15.07
CA TYR A 85 9.95 2.09 -16.17
C TYR A 85 9.03 2.88 -17.13
N LEU A 86 8.15 3.72 -16.60
CA LEU A 86 7.27 4.54 -17.41
C LEU A 86 8.06 5.59 -18.21
N VAL A 87 9.06 6.22 -17.61
CA VAL A 87 9.97 7.17 -18.27
C VAL A 87 10.65 6.51 -19.45
N ASP A 88 11.22 5.32 -19.23
CA ASP A 88 11.92 4.56 -20.28
C ASP A 88 10.96 4.11 -21.39
N ALA A 89 9.78 3.57 -21.00
CA ALA A 89 8.80 3.03 -21.95
C ALA A 89 8.20 4.08 -22.88
N LEU A 90 8.04 5.31 -22.39
CA LEU A 90 7.53 6.45 -23.16
C LEU A 90 8.65 7.33 -23.73
N ASP A 91 9.91 7.00 -23.45
CA ASP A 91 11.09 7.78 -23.86
C ASP A 91 10.95 9.27 -23.51
N LEU A 92 10.49 9.55 -22.27
CA LEU A 92 10.10 10.89 -21.84
C LEU A 92 11.25 11.91 -21.87
N ASP A 93 12.50 11.46 -21.80
CA ASP A 93 13.65 12.35 -21.88
C ASP A 93 13.84 12.92 -23.31
N ASN A 94 13.41 12.19 -24.34
CA ASN A 94 13.59 12.57 -25.74
C ASN A 94 12.27 12.93 -26.47
N GLN A 95 11.11 12.61 -25.88
CA GLN A 95 9.81 12.92 -26.46
C GLN A 95 9.19 14.17 -25.82
N ASP A 96 8.49 14.97 -26.62
CA ASP A 96 7.86 16.20 -26.15
C ASP A 96 6.49 15.93 -25.47
N GLY A 97 5.84 14.80 -25.74
CA GLY A 97 4.50 14.51 -25.26
C GLY A 97 3.41 15.36 -25.94
N PRO A 98 2.27 15.66 -25.29
CA PRO A 98 1.87 15.12 -24.00
C PRO A 98 1.43 13.65 -24.08
N PHE A 99 1.76 12.88 -23.06
CA PHE A 99 1.21 11.53 -22.86
C PHE A 99 0.20 11.57 -21.73
N ASN A 100 -0.98 11.02 -21.96
CA ASN A 100 -2.02 10.95 -20.91
C ASN A 100 -1.76 9.76 -20.01
N ILE A 101 -1.80 10.00 -18.71
CA ILE A 101 -1.70 8.97 -17.66
C ILE A 101 -2.81 9.16 -16.63
N GLU A 102 -3.10 8.09 -15.88
CA GLU A 102 -3.91 8.16 -14.68
C GLU A 102 -3.22 7.42 -13.55
N LEU A 103 -3.35 7.96 -12.34
CA LEU A 103 -2.67 7.45 -11.15
C LEU A 103 -3.62 6.58 -10.33
N PHE A 104 -3.12 5.44 -9.86
CA PHE A 104 -3.81 4.53 -8.94
C PHE A 104 -2.83 4.03 -7.90
N THR A 105 -3.26 4.00 -6.65
CA THR A 105 -2.53 3.34 -5.56
C THR A 105 -3.46 2.42 -4.78
N GLY A 106 -2.93 1.68 -3.82
CA GLY A 106 -3.67 0.70 -3.06
C GLY A 106 -4.42 1.26 -1.86
N ASP A 107 -4.59 0.43 -0.85
CA ASP A 107 -5.35 0.75 0.35
C ASP A 107 -4.66 1.80 1.23
N PRO A 108 -5.36 2.85 1.67
CA PRO A 108 -4.76 3.89 2.53
C PRO A 108 -4.39 3.38 3.94
N GLY A 109 -4.96 2.26 4.39
CA GLY A 109 -4.57 1.58 5.64
C GLY A 109 -3.28 0.75 5.50
N ASP A 110 -2.76 0.59 4.28
CA ASP A 110 -1.49 -0.06 3.99
C ASP A 110 -0.38 0.99 3.80
N ASN A 111 0.51 1.11 4.79
CA ASN A 111 1.60 2.09 4.73
C ASN A 111 2.53 1.92 3.52
N ASN A 112 2.61 0.73 2.92
CA ASN A 112 3.40 0.50 1.71
C ASN A 112 2.94 1.38 0.54
N CYS A 113 1.63 1.69 0.46
CA CYS A 113 1.06 2.52 -0.60
C CYS A 113 1.64 3.94 -0.62
N ASN A 114 1.93 4.51 0.56
CA ASN A 114 2.57 5.82 0.67
C ASN A 114 3.98 5.79 0.05
N PHE A 115 4.72 4.71 0.28
CA PHE A 115 6.06 4.54 -0.27
C PHE A 115 6.03 4.29 -1.78
N PHE A 116 5.14 3.42 -2.27
CA PHE A 116 4.98 3.19 -3.71
C PHE A 116 4.63 4.48 -4.44
N PHE A 117 3.62 5.19 -3.93
CA PHE A 117 3.16 6.43 -4.54
C PHE A 117 4.25 7.51 -4.49
N GLY A 118 4.84 7.74 -3.32
CA GLY A 118 5.90 8.74 -3.16
C GLY A 118 7.11 8.47 -4.05
N GLY A 119 7.58 7.20 -4.08
CA GLY A 119 8.70 6.82 -4.93
C GLY A 119 8.41 6.99 -6.43
N ALA A 120 7.20 6.66 -6.89
CA ALA A 120 6.80 6.87 -8.28
C ALA A 120 6.69 8.36 -8.62
N MET A 121 6.06 9.15 -7.74
CA MET A 121 5.89 10.58 -7.96
C MET A 121 7.22 11.35 -7.94
N ASP A 122 8.20 10.95 -7.13
CA ASP A 122 9.55 11.54 -7.17
C ASP A 122 10.22 11.46 -8.54
N VAL A 123 9.88 10.43 -9.31
CA VAL A 123 10.38 10.26 -10.68
C VAL A 123 9.49 11.00 -11.68
N LEU A 124 8.16 10.89 -11.54
CA LEU A 124 7.21 11.34 -12.57
C LEU A 124 6.85 12.83 -12.46
N GLN A 125 6.93 13.45 -11.27
CA GLN A 125 6.46 14.81 -11.03
C GLN A 125 7.09 15.83 -11.97
N LYS A 126 8.39 15.72 -12.24
CA LYS A 126 9.07 16.64 -13.17
C LYS A 126 8.45 16.63 -14.57
N TYR A 127 8.04 15.45 -15.07
CA TYR A 127 7.43 15.34 -16.41
C TYR A 127 5.97 15.82 -16.43
N ILE A 128 5.29 15.74 -15.28
CA ILE A 128 3.95 16.34 -15.08
C ILE A 128 4.09 17.87 -15.09
N ASP A 129 5.04 18.41 -14.36
CA ASP A 129 5.29 19.86 -14.28
C ASP A 129 5.72 20.46 -15.63
N GLU A 130 6.47 19.69 -16.42
CA GLU A 130 6.88 20.05 -17.80
C GLU A 130 5.74 19.87 -18.82
N GLY A 131 4.60 19.29 -18.45
CA GLY A 131 3.49 18.98 -19.34
C GLY A 131 3.71 17.84 -20.31
N LYS A 132 4.79 17.06 -20.16
CA LYS A 132 5.05 15.84 -20.94
C LYS A 132 4.13 14.70 -20.53
N LEU A 133 3.76 14.63 -19.23
CA LEU A 133 2.73 13.76 -18.69
C LEU A 133 1.53 14.59 -18.27
N VAL A 134 0.34 14.16 -18.63
CA VAL A 134 -0.91 14.84 -18.26
C VAL A 134 -1.85 13.86 -17.56
N VAL A 135 -2.19 14.15 -16.31
CA VAL A 135 -3.25 13.44 -15.58
C VAL A 135 -4.57 14.10 -15.93
N LYS A 136 -5.28 13.56 -16.93
CA LYS A 136 -6.50 14.21 -17.47
C LYS A 136 -7.61 14.34 -16.44
N SER A 137 -7.72 13.41 -15.51
CA SER A 137 -8.68 13.50 -14.40
C SER A 137 -8.35 14.63 -13.41
N GLY A 138 -7.12 15.14 -13.41
CA GLY A 138 -6.60 16.08 -12.41
C GLY A 138 -6.42 15.45 -11.01
N GLN A 139 -6.58 14.13 -10.86
CA GLN A 139 -6.44 13.43 -9.58
C GLN A 139 -4.97 13.06 -9.37
N THR A 140 -4.26 13.86 -8.60
CA THR A 140 -2.82 13.70 -8.35
C THR A 140 -2.48 13.46 -6.88
N GLU A 141 -3.42 13.70 -5.97
CA GLU A 141 -3.20 13.50 -4.54
C GLU A 141 -3.44 12.05 -4.12
N PHE A 142 -2.68 11.57 -3.14
CA PHE A 142 -2.74 10.19 -2.65
C PHE A 142 -4.17 9.74 -2.33
N GLU A 143 -4.94 10.56 -1.60
CA GLU A 143 -6.30 10.25 -1.18
C GLU A 143 -7.28 10.13 -2.36
N GLN A 144 -7.02 10.85 -3.46
CA GLN A 144 -7.85 10.81 -4.67
C GLN A 144 -7.62 9.53 -5.48
N VAL A 145 -6.42 8.97 -5.41
CA VAL A 145 -5.98 7.83 -6.23
C VAL A 145 -5.94 6.52 -5.46
N ALA A 146 -6.21 6.56 -4.16
CA ALA A 146 -6.24 5.39 -3.29
C ALA A 146 -7.41 4.44 -3.63
N THR A 147 -7.17 3.14 -3.47
CA THR A 147 -8.14 2.07 -3.72
C THR A 147 -8.36 1.28 -2.44
N ALA A 148 -9.45 1.59 -1.75
CA ALA A 148 -9.78 0.95 -0.47
C ALA A 148 -9.85 -0.59 -0.59
N ASN A 149 -9.22 -1.28 0.35
CA ASN A 149 -9.08 -2.74 0.43
C ASN A 149 -8.33 -3.39 -0.75
N TRP A 150 -7.56 -2.63 -1.53
CA TRP A 150 -6.95 -3.13 -2.77
C TRP A 150 -7.98 -3.76 -3.73
N ASP A 151 -9.21 -3.28 -3.69
CA ASP A 151 -10.34 -3.86 -4.40
C ASP A 151 -10.27 -3.53 -5.90
N SER A 152 -10.06 -4.55 -6.72
CA SER A 152 -9.94 -4.39 -8.17
C SER A 152 -11.23 -3.87 -8.83
N ALA A 153 -12.42 -4.18 -8.26
CA ALA A 153 -13.68 -3.66 -8.79
C ALA A 153 -13.78 -2.15 -8.57
N LYS A 154 -13.37 -1.64 -7.40
CA LYS A 154 -13.31 -0.19 -7.13
C LYS A 154 -12.33 0.52 -8.05
N ALA A 155 -11.17 -0.09 -8.32
CA ALA A 155 -10.21 0.47 -9.26
C ALA A 155 -10.79 0.53 -10.67
N GLN A 156 -11.49 -0.52 -11.11
CA GLN A 156 -12.18 -0.57 -12.40
C GLN A 156 -13.28 0.49 -12.50
N ASP A 157 -14.17 0.57 -11.52
CA ASP A 157 -15.27 1.55 -11.48
C ASP A 157 -14.75 2.99 -11.56
N ARG A 158 -13.62 3.26 -10.86
CA ARG A 158 -12.96 4.56 -10.92
C ARG A 158 -12.37 4.82 -12.31
N MET A 159 -11.70 3.84 -12.93
CA MET A 159 -11.18 3.96 -14.29
C MET A 159 -12.29 4.21 -15.30
N ASP A 160 -13.39 3.47 -15.24
CA ASP A 160 -14.55 3.64 -16.12
C ASP A 160 -15.13 5.06 -16.00
N THR A 161 -15.22 5.57 -14.79
CA THR A 161 -15.65 6.96 -14.51
C THR A 161 -14.70 7.99 -15.13
N ILE A 162 -13.39 7.79 -14.96
CA ILE A 162 -12.35 8.67 -15.53
C ILE A 162 -12.41 8.66 -17.06
N ILE A 163 -12.51 7.49 -17.68
CA ILE A 163 -12.61 7.35 -19.14
C ILE A 163 -13.84 8.07 -19.65
N ALA A 164 -15.01 7.82 -19.05
CA ALA A 164 -16.25 8.45 -19.48
C ALA A 164 -16.25 9.98 -19.33
N GLY A 165 -15.60 10.49 -18.30
CA GLY A 165 -15.57 11.93 -18.01
C GLY A 165 -14.47 12.73 -18.70
N ASN A 166 -13.33 12.10 -18.97
CA ASN A 166 -12.10 12.81 -19.38
C ASN A 166 -11.54 12.37 -20.74
N TYR A 167 -12.03 11.24 -21.29
CA TYR A 167 -11.51 10.65 -22.53
C TYR A 167 -12.60 10.44 -23.59
N SER A 168 -13.72 11.18 -23.47
CA SER A 168 -14.87 11.04 -24.38
C SER A 168 -14.62 11.56 -25.81
N ASP A 169 -13.55 12.32 -26.01
CA ASP A 169 -13.24 12.93 -27.31
C ASP A 169 -12.26 12.11 -28.16
N GLY A 170 -11.98 10.85 -27.76
CA GLY A 170 -11.16 9.87 -28.47
C GLY A 170 -9.71 9.87 -28.06
#